data_8acae61d91867b381d2a515bc057ea17
#
_entry.id   8acae61d91867b381d2a515bc057ea17
#
_cell.length_a   1.000
_cell.length_b   1.000
_cell.length_c   1.000
_cell.angle_alpha   90.00
_cell.angle_beta   90.00
_cell.angle_gamma   90.00
#
_symmetry.space_group_name_H-M   'P 1'
#
loop_
_entity.id
_entity.type
_entity.pdbx_description
1 polymer ?
#
loop_
_entity_poly.entity_id
_entity_poly.type
_entity_poly.pdbx_seq_one_letter_code
_entity_poly.pdbx_strand_id
1 'polypeptide(L)'
;MGPGAETGGGGGNGVDTATKGAFGFLVFMMVLNILNILDRQLLPTFGPEIKADLGLSNGQFGLLTGIMFTLLYGILSPFMGLVADAVHRPRFAAFGVGLWSLLTAASGLAKGFVSLAVPRVLIGVGESTLTPTALSMISDRFPSRQLGFASGFYYAGVPLGSGLAYLVAASLGPVIGWRNCFLLIGALGLILAVWMATFRETRPPSPHAGQGALKAVKGMLGLLPELRAALKRSPALLLTILGGIGVHLSVGAAQFDTIWWKEELKLETGPLFLKVALMYATVGVAGNILGGALGDWWLKKTGQGRSMLIVIILIAMAPLQFLYRLTDHDGLIFWLGIGSGIFQLAAMYGGAYSTIQELAPSKVRATAVALFIMGVNVVGLGVSTTIGGFMIDAFAAAGRDRPITDMMLVMTAASLIAVPAFYVAARRFSGDRDALWRYERGEGA
;
A
#
# COMPACT_ATOMS: atom_id res chain seq x y z
N MET A 1 60.29 6.79 -18.82
CA MET A 1 59.42 5.93 -19.63
C MET A 1 58.88 4.82 -18.72
N GLY A 2 57.66 4.90 -18.28
CA GLY A 2 56.95 3.87 -17.53
C GLY A 2 55.48 4.00 -17.86
N PRO A 3 54.78 2.91 -18.24
CA PRO A 3 53.41 2.98 -18.69
C PRO A 3 52.45 3.10 -17.52
N GLY A 4 51.38 3.93 -17.73
CA GLY A 4 50.36 4.22 -16.78
C GLY A 4 49.49 3.02 -16.42
N ALA A 5 49.15 2.92 -15.18
CA ALA A 5 48.13 2.00 -14.65
C ALA A 5 46.74 2.56 -14.97
N GLU A 6 46.05 1.93 -15.90
CA GLU A 6 44.62 2.09 -16.10
C GLU A 6 43.87 1.45 -14.91
N THR A 7 43.31 2.27 -14.05
CA THR A 7 42.34 1.83 -13.04
C THR A 7 41.03 1.54 -13.74
N GLY A 8 40.74 0.26 -13.93
CA GLY A 8 39.45 -0.22 -14.42
C GLY A 8 38.33 0.18 -13.45
N GLY A 9 37.58 1.21 -13.81
CA GLY A 9 36.35 1.57 -13.15
C GLY A 9 35.29 0.53 -13.41
N GLY A 10 34.82 -0.14 -12.36
CA GLY A 10 33.67 -1.06 -12.40
C GLY A 10 32.43 -0.35 -12.91
N GLY A 11 31.96 -0.76 -14.09
CA GLY A 11 30.82 -0.20 -14.78
C GLY A 11 29.51 -0.52 -14.03
N GLY A 12 29.00 0.45 -13.28
CA GLY A 12 27.60 0.50 -12.97
C GLY A 12 26.85 0.98 -14.22
N ASN A 13 26.01 0.14 -14.79
CA ASN A 13 25.11 0.49 -15.89
C ASN A 13 24.06 1.51 -15.43
N GLY A 14 24.46 2.71 -15.06
CA GLY A 14 23.58 3.81 -14.74
C GLY A 14 23.23 4.56 -16.03
N VAL A 15 21.94 4.75 -16.28
CA VAL A 15 21.45 5.64 -17.33
C VAL A 15 21.80 7.07 -16.93
N ASP A 16 22.64 7.77 -17.69
CA ASP A 16 23.04 9.15 -17.36
C ASP A 16 21.94 10.18 -17.59
N THR A 17 21.00 9.90 -18.49
CA THR A 17 19.81 10.71 -18.77
C THR A 17 18.61 9.82 -18.94
N ALA A 18 17.41 10.38 -18.68
CA ALA A 18 16.15 9.66 -18.92
C ALA A 18 16.05 9.24 -20.40
N THR A 19 15.65 7.99 -20.64
CA THR A 19 15.53 7.46 -22.01
C THR A 19 14.40 8.16 -22.77
N LYS A 20 14.49 8.21 -24.11
CA LYS A 20 13.41 8.77 -24.94
C LYS A 20 12.08 8.07 -24.65
N GLY A 21 11.04 8.82 -24.32
CA GLY A 21 9.72 8.28 -23.95
C GLY A 21 9.59 7.81 -22.49
N ALA A 22 10.63 7.96 -21.65
CA ALA A 22 10.59 7.54 -20.24
C ALA A 22 9.43 8.18 -19.45
N PHE A 23 9.14 9.47 -19.70
CA PHE A 23 8.05 10.16 -19.01
C PHE A 23 6.67 9.65 -19.44
N GLY A 24 6.45 9.40 -20.73
CA GLY A 24 5.19 8.79 -21.21
C GLY A 24 4.98 7.38 -20.62
N PHE A 25 6.06 6.60 -20.53
CA PHE A 25 6.01 5.32 -19.84
C PHE A 25 5.68 5.46 -18.35
N LEU A 26 6.26 6.44 -17.66
CA LEU A 26 6.00 6.71 -16.25
C LEU A 26 4.52 7.10 -16.01
N VAL A 27 3.96 7.95 -16.87
CA VAL A 27 2.54 8.30 -16.82
C VAL A 27 1.67 7.06 -16.99
N PHE A 28 2.00 6.19 -17.95
CA PHE A 28 1.28 4.93 -18.16
C PHE A 28 1.36 4.01 -16.93
N MET A 29 2.53 3.90 -16.28
CA MET A 29 2.68 3.12 -15.03
C MET A 29 1.86 3.72 -13.90
N MET A 30 1.80 5.05 -13.79
CA MET A 30 0.94 5.73 -12.81
C MET A 30 -0.54 5.43 -13.09
N VAL A 31 -0.99 5.45 -14.35
CA VAL A 31 -2.37 5.09 -14.73
C VAL A 31 -2.69 3.65 -14.32
N LEU A 32 -1.77 2.70 -14.54
CA LEU A 32 -1.94 1.32 -14.06
C LEU A 32 -2.01 1.24 -12.54
N ASN A 33 -1.23 2.05 -11.82
CA ASN A 33 -1.29 2.11 -10.36
C ASN A 33 -2.61 2.73 -9.86
N ILE A 34 -3.10 3.79 -10.53
CA ILE A 34 -4.43 4.36 -10.27
C ILE A 34 -5.50 3.29 -10.45
N LEU A 35 -5.48 2.55 -11.56
CA LEU A 35 -6.43 1.48 -11.82
C LEU A 35 -6.37 0.37 -10.75
N ASN A 36 -5.16 -0.03 -10.34
CA ASN A 36 -4.94 -1.03 -9.30
C ASN A 36 -5.57 -0.63 -7.96
N ILE A 37 -5.33 0.61 -7.52
CA ILE A 37 -5.89 1.12 -6.27
C ILE A 37 -7.40 1.37 -6.37
N LEU A 38 -7.86 1.88 -7.51
CA LEU A 38 -9.29 2.05 -7.79
C LEU A 38 -10.01 0.71 -7.63
N ASP A 39 -9.50 -0.35 -8.24
CA ASP A 39 -10.08 -1.69 -8.18
C ASP A 39 -10.18 -2.21 -6.73
N ARG A 40 -9.12 -2.06 -5.94
CA ARG A 40 -9.13 -2.40 -4.51
C ARG A 40 -10.22 -1.67 -3.74
N GLN A 41 -10.42 -0.39 -4.05
CA GLN A 41 -11.34 0.49 -3.33
C GLN A 41 -12.79 0.39 -3.82
N LEU A 42 -13.06 -0.22 -4.98
CA LEU A 42 -14.43 -0.39 -5.47
C LEU A 42 -15.30 -1.18 -4.47
N LEU A 43 -14.79 -2.30 -3.96
CA LEU A 43 -15.57 -3.14 -3.05
C LEU A 43 -15.94 -2.40 -1.76
N PRO A 44 -15.01 -1.79 -0.99
CA PRO A 44 -15.39 -1.02 0.19
C PRO A 44 -16.21 0.23 -0.13
N THR A 45 -16.00 0.87 -1.28
CA THR A 45 -16.75 2.08 -1.66
C THR A 45 -18.21 1.76 -1.99
N PHE A 46 -18.48 0.66 -2.69
CA PHE A 46 -19.83 0.12 -2.92
C PHE A 46 -20.32 -0.82 -1.81
N GLY A 47 -19.68 -0.77 -0.63
CA GLY A 47 -19.97 -1.67 0.47
C GLY A 47 -21.45 -1.80 0.86
N PRO A 48 -22.18 -0.68 1.05
CA PRO A 48 -23.61 -0.74 1.38
C PRO A 48 -24.45 -1.43 0.30
N GLU A 49 -24.22 -1.11 -0.97
CA GLU A 49 -24.96 -1.64 -2.11
C GLU A 49 -24.69 -3.14 -2.29
N ILE A 50 -23.41 -3.54 -2.24
CA ILE A 50 -22.99 -4.94 -2.38
C ILE A 50 -23.50 -5.79 -1.22
N LYS A 51 -23.38 -5.26 0.00
CA LYS A 51 -23.85 -5.94 1.22
C LYS A 51 -25.35 -6.17 1.19
N ALA A 52 -26.14 -5.15 0.80
CA ALA A 52 -27.60 -5.26 0.69
C ALA A 52 -28.02 -6.22 -0.43
N ASP A 53 -27.40 -6.14 -1.61
CA ASP A 53 -27.77 -6.89 -2.79
C ASP A 53 -27.39 -8.38 -2.69
N LEU A 54 -26.28 -8.71 -2.02
CA LEU A 54 -25.80 -10.09 -1.84
C LEU A 54 -26.15 -10.69 -0.48
N GLY A 55 -26.85 -9.96 0.39
CA GLY A 55 -27.25 -10.42 1.73
C GLY A 55 -26.07 -10.73 2.65
N LEU A 56 -24.98 -9.92 2.60
CA LEU A 56 -23.76 -10.19 3.35
C LEU A 56 -23.82 -9.66 4.79
N SER A 57 -23.33 -10.46 5.75
CA SER A 57 -23.04 -9.95 7.09
C SER A 57 -21.80 -9.03 7.08
N ASN A 58 -21.59 -8.24 8.14
CA ASN A 58 -20.38 -7.42 8.27
C ASN A 58 -19.13 -8.27 8.38
N GLY A 59 -19.20 -9.43 9.04
CA GLY A 59 -18.10 -10.40 9.07
C GLY A 59 -17.72 -10.94 7.69
N GLN A 60 -18.71 -11.30 6.86
CA GLN A 60 -18.50 -11.72 5.47
C GLN A 60 -17.89 -10.58 4.62
N PHE A 61 -18.39 -9.36 4.78
CA PHE A 61 -17.85 -8.19 4.10
C PHE A 61 -16.39 -7.93 4.54
N GLY A 62 -16.10 -8.02 5.84
CA GLY A 62 -14.75 -7.89 6.38
C GLY A 62 -13.79 -8.98 5.88
N LEU A 63 -14.27 -10.22 5.68
CA LEU A 63 -13.48 -11.29 5.03
C LEU A 63 -13.11 -10.92 3.60
N LEU A 64 -14.07 -10.42 2.80
CA LEU A 64 -13.88 -10.09 1.38
C LEU A 64 -12.94 -8.89 1.17
N THR A 65 -13.06 -7.85 2.00
CA THR A 65 -12.23 -6.63 1.92
C THR A 65 -10.91 -6.77 2.69
N GLY A 66 -10.84 -7.73 3.60
CA GLY A 66 -9.70 -8.02 4.46
C GLY A 66 -8.85 -9.19 3.97
N ILE A 67 -8.82 -10.25 4.77
CA ILE A 67 -7.84 -11.35 4.64
C ILE A 67 -7.92 -12.10 3.30
N MET A 68 -9.11 -12.26 2.72
CA MET A 68 -9.27 -12.99 1.46
C MET A 68 -8.51 -12.35 0.30
N PHE A 69 -8.47 -11.02 0.26
CA PHE A 69 -7.69 -10.30 -0.73
C PHE A 69 -6.22 -10.17 -0.32
N THR A 70 -5.96 -9.72 0.92
CA THR A 70 -4.61 -9.30 1.34
C THR A 70 -3.66 -10.47 1.54
N LEU A 71 -4.16 -11.68 1.82
CA LEU A 71 -3.32 -12.85 2.10
C LEU A 71 -2.47 -13.24 0.89
N LEU A 72 -3.10 -13.51 -0.25
CA LEU A 72 -2.35 -13.89 -1.45
C LEU A 72 -1.53 -12.72 -1.99
N TYR A 73 -2.09 -11.51 -2.00
CA TYR A 73 -1.34 -10.31 -2.38
C TYR A 73 -0.07 -10.14 -1.53
N GLY A 74 -0.19 -10.20 -0.20
CA GLY A 74 0.92 -9.96 0.71
C GLY A 74 1.98 -11.05 0.67
N ILE A 75 1.56 -12.32 0.57
CA ILE A 75 2.49 -13.45 0.49
C ILE A 75 3.21 -13.48 -0.86
N LEU A 76 2.52 -13.24 -1.96
CA LEU A 76 3.08 -13.39 -3.31
C LEU A 76 3.90 -12.17 -3.75
N SER A 77 3.55 -10.96 -3.30
CA SER A 77 4.19 -9.72 -3.75
C SER A 77 5.73 -9.72 -3.65
N PRO A 78 6.37 -10.20 -2.55
CA PRO A 78 7.82 -10.32 -2.48
C PRO A 78 8.43 -11.25 -3.54
N PHE A 79 7.71 -12.32 -3.90
CA PHE A 79 8.18 -13.31 -4.86
C PHE A 79 7.99 -12.86 -6.31
N MET A 80 6.99 -12.02 -6.58
CA MET A 80 6.69 -11.54 -7.93
C MET A 80 7.80 -10.64 -8.49
N GLY A 81 8.56 -9.94 -7.63
CA GLY A 81 9.76 -9.23 -8.05
C GLY A 81 10.83 -10.16 -8.62
N LEU A 82 11.04 -11.31 -7.95
CA LEU A 82 12.01 -12.32 -8.41
C LEU A 82 11.56 -13.01 -9.71
N VAL A 83 10.26 -13.26 -9.84
CA VAL A 83 9.69 -13.80 -11.09
C VAL A 83 9.85 -12.79 -12.21
N ALA A 84 9.57 -11.51 -11.96
CA ALA A 84 9.74 -10.42 -12.93
C ALA A 84 11.18 -10.33 -13.47
N ASP A 85 12.18 -10.60 -12.60
CA ASP A 85 13.59 -10.61 -13.02
C ASP A 85 13.97 -11.77 -13.95
N ALA A 86 13.19 -12.86 -13.93
CA ALA A 86 13.45 -14.06 -14.74
C ALA A 86 12.68 -14.10 -16.06
N VAL A 87 11.69 -13.19 -16.27
CA VAL A 87 10.79 -13.20 -17.43
C VAL A 87 10.76 -11.87 -18.16
N HIS A 88 10.02 -11.79 -19.28
CA HIS A 88 9.77 -10.55 -20.01
C HIS A 88 8.79 -9.68 -19.20
N ARG A 89 9.33 -8.66 -18.50
CA ARG A 89 8.60 -7.84 -17.50
C ARG A 89 7.33 -7.19 -18.03
N PRO A 90 7.30 -6.53 -19.22
CA PRO A 90 6.06 -5.99 -19.76
C PRO A 90 4.96 -7.02 -19.96
N ARG A 91 5.27 -8.20 -20.50
CA ARG A 91 4.28 -9.28 -20.67
C ARG A 91 3.82 -9.86 -19.34
N PHE A 92 4.72 -9.97 -18.36
CA PHE A 92 4.38 -10.42 -17.02
C PHE A 92 3.44 -9.45 -16.30
N ALA A 93 3.74 -8.13 -16.36
CA ALA A 93 2.83 -7.11 -15.85
C ALA A 93 1.48 -7.13 -16.59
N ALA A 94 1.49 -7.25 -17.93
CA ALA A 94 0.27 -7.35 -18.72
C ALA A 94 -0.59 -8.57 -18.35
N PHE A 95 0.03 -9.72 -18.10
CA PHE A 95 -0.67 -10.90 -17.59
C PHE A 95 -1.31 -10.62 -16.22
N GLY A 96 -0.57 -10.02 -15.28
CA GLY A 96 -1.12 -9.65 -13.98
C GLY A 96 -2.28 -8.69 -14.10
N VAL A 97 -2.12 -7.58 -14.87
CA VAL A 97 -3.20 -6.59 -15.13
C VAL A 97 -4.41 -7.27 -15.75
N GLY A 98 -4.22 -8.12 -16.77
CA GLY A 98 -5.30 -8.85 -17.43
C GLY A 98 -6.04 -9.81 -16.50
N LEU A 99 -5.29 -10.55 -15.67
CA LEU A 99 -5.87 -11.50 -14.72
C LEU A 99 -6.76 -10.78 -13.70
N TRP A 100 -6.22 -9.74 -12.98
CA TRP A 100 -7.05 -9.07 -11.99
C TRP A 100 -8.23 -8.34 -12.63
N SER A 101 -8.04 -7.71 -13.80
CA SER A 101 -9.13 -7.01 -14.50
C SER A 101 -10.27 -7.93 -14.92
N LEU A 102 -9.94 -9.13 -15.39
CA LEU A 102 -10.93 -10.17 -15.68
C LEU A 102 -11.70 -10.60 -14.42
N LEU A 103 -10.98 -10.77 -13.31
CA LEU A 103 -11.56 -11.14 -12.01
C LEU A 103 -12.39 -9.99 -11.41
N THR A 104 -12.00 -8.73 -11.64
CA THR A 104 -12.82 -7.56 -11.29
C THR A 104 -14.12 -7.56 -12.07
N ALA A 105 -14.09 -7.76 -13.39
CA ALA A 105 -15.30 -7.91 -14.18
C ALA A 105 -16.16 -9.09 -13.68
N ALA A 106 -15.55 -10.24 -13.38
CA ALA A 106 -16.24 -11.40 -12.83
C ALA A 106 -16.90 -11.09 -11.46
N SER A 107 -16.28 -10.23 -10.64
CA SER A 107 -16.87 -9.78 -9.37
C SER A 107 -18.19 -9.02 -9.58
N GLY A 108 -18.34 -8.28 -10.68
CA GLY A 108 -19.59 -7.63 -11.07
C GLY A 108 -20.74 -8.61 -11.39
N LEU A 109 -20.43 -9.88 -11.67
CA LEU A 109 -21.41 -10.94 -11.94
C LEU A 109 -21.76 -11.77 -10.70
N ALA A 110 -21.23 -11.41 -9.52
CA ALA A 110 -21.44 -12.16 -8.29
C ALA A 110 -22.91 -12.19 -7.86
N LYS A 111 -23.34 -13.36 -7.36
CA LYS A 111 -24.71 -13.62 -6.89
C LYS A 111 -24.78 -13.95 -5.39
N GLY A 112 -23.66 -13.88 -4.67
CA GLY A 112 -23.57 -14.16 -3.24
C GLY A 112 -22.11 -14.23 -2.79
N PHE A 113 -21.89 -14.52 -1.53
CA PHE A 113 -20.58 -14.51 -0.88
C PHE A 113 -19.51 -15.30 -1.65
N VAL A 114 -19.78 -16.58 -1.96
CA VAL A 114 -18.77 -17.45 -2.58
C VAL A 114 -18.38 -16.98 -3.98
N SER A 115 -19.37 -16.57 -4.80
CA SER A 115 -19.13 -16.08 -6.17
C SER A 115 -18.36 -14.75 -6.21
N LEU A 116 -18.38 -13.96 -5.12
CA LEU A 116 -17.56 -12.77 -4.96
C LEU A 116 -16.20 -13.10 -4.32
N ALA A 117 -16.15 -14.05 -3.39
CA ALA A 117 -14.94 -14.43 -2.66
C ALA A 117 -13.86 -15.04 -3.56
N VAL A 118 -14.27 -15.91 -4.51
CA VAL A 118 -13.31 -16.58 -5.43
C VAL A 118 -12.53 -15.58 -6.28
N PRO A 119 -13.18 -14.67 -7.03
CA PRO A 119 -12.45 -13.61 -7.73
C PRO A 119 -11.60 -12.78 -6.79
N ARG A 120 -12.11 -12.43 -5.61
CA ARG A 120 -11.43 -11.54 -4.65
C ARG A 120 -10.11 -12.11 -4.14
N VAL A 121 -10.07 -13.41 -3.84
CA VAL A 121 -8.83 -14.12 -3.46
C VAL A 121 -7.82 -14.11 -4.62
N LEU A 122 -8.28 -14.40 -5.83
CA LEU A 122 -7.41 -14.53 -7.00
C LEU A 122 -6.91 -13.18 -7.54
N ILE A 123 -7.66 -12.08 -7.35
CA ILE A 123 -7.22 -10.71 -7.69
C ILE A 123 -5.86 -10.41 -7.04
N GLY A 124 -5.65 -10.83 -5.78
CA GLY A 124 -4.38 -10.66 -5.08
C GLY A 124 -3.18 -11.26 -5.81
N VAL A 125 -3.36 -12.34 -6.57
CA VAL A 125 -2.30 -12.93 -7.41
C VAL A 125 -1.91 -12.00 -8.55
N GLY A 126 -2.89 -11.49 -9.30
CA GLY A 126 -2.66 -10.58 -10.43
C GLY A 126 -2.00 -9.28 -9.97
N GLU A 127 -2.56 -8.64 -8.95
CA GLU A 127 -2.10 -7.35 -8.44
C GLU A 127 -0.69 -7.40 -7.83
N SER A 128 -0.28 -8.53 -7.24
CA SER A 128 1.05 -8.68 -6.66
C SER A 128 2.18 -8.54 -7.69
N THR A 129 1.88 -8.65 -8.99
CA THR A 129 2.87 -8.54 -10.07
C THR A 129 3.24 -7.10 -10.41
N LEU A 130 2.30 -6.13 -10.26
CA LEU A 130 2.45 -4.80 -10.83
C LEU A 130 3.57 -3.98 -10.20
N THR A 131 3.52 -3.73 -8.90
CA THR A 131 4.43 -2.78 -8.25
C THR A 131 5.91 -3.18 -8.37
N PRO A 132 6.33 -4.44 -8.08
CA PRO A 132 7.74 -4.81 -8.23
C PRO A 132 8.20 -4.70 -9.68
N THR A 133 7.36 -5.10 -10.64
CA THR A 133 7.68 -5.05 -12.07
C THR A 133 7.76 -3.61 -12.57
N ALA A 134 6.81 -2.75 -12.16
CA ALA A 134 6.79 -1.33 -12.53
C ALA A 134 8.03 -0.59 -12.05
N LEU A 135 8.39 -0.74 -10.76
CA LEU A 135 9.58 -0.09 -10.19
C LEU A 135 10.88 -0.58 -10.86
N SER A 136 10.98 -1.87 -11.17
CA SER A 136 12.10 -2.43 -11.92
C SER A 136 12.21 -1.83 -13.34
N MET A 137 11.10 -1.67 -14.06
CA MET A 137 11.08 -1.05 -15.39
C MET A 137 11.33 0.47 -15.37
N ILE A 138 10.90 1.16 -14.31
CA ILE A 138 11.14 2.58 -14.10
C ILE A 138 12.63 2.82 -13.85
N SER A 139 13.27 1.97 -13.03
CA SER A 139 14.71 2.10 -12.72
C SER A 139 15.63 1.95 -13.94
N ASP A 140 15.19 1.21 -14.97
CA ASP A 140 15.96 1.08 -16.21
C ASP A 140 15.83 2.30 -17.14
N ARG A 141 14.86 3.18 -16.91
CA ARG A 141 14.54 4.31 -17.80
C ARG A 141 14.94 5.67 -17.24
N PHE A 142 15.18 5.74 -15.94
CA PHE A 142 15.51 6.98 -15.24
C PHE A 142 16.90 6.90 -14.59
N PRO A 143 17.71 7.97 -14.63
CA PRO A 143 18.98 8.01 -13.93
C PRO A 143 18.77 7.99 -12.41
N SER A 144 19.74 7.48 -11.66
CA SER A 144 19.68 7.32 -10.20
C SER A 144 19.23 8.60 -9.47
N ARG A 145 19.66 9.77 -9.95
CA ARG A 145 19.27 11.09 -9.40
C ARG A 145 17.79 11.43 -9.57
N GLN A 146 17.07 10.78 -10.49
CA GLN A 146 15.65 11.01 -10.78
C GLN A 146 14.74 9.86 -10.29
N LEU A 147 15.29 8.77 -9.76
CA LEU A 147 14.49 7.61 -9.32
C LEU A 147 13.54 7.97 -8.18
N GLY A 148 13.94 8.87 -7.28
CA GLY A 148 13.06 9.36 -6.22
C GLY A 148 11.81 10.07 -6.77
N PHE A 149 12.01 10.96 -7.76
CA PHE A 149 10.90 11.63 -8.46
C PHE A 149 10.02 10.62 -9.20
N ALA A 150 10.61 9.72 -9.98
CA ALA A 150 9.87 8.75 -10.79
C ALA A 150 9.04 7.78 -9.92
N SER A 151 9.62 7.29 -8.82
CA SER A 151 8.90 6.45 -7.86
C SER A 151 7.78 7.24 -7.14
N GLY A 152 8.06 8.46 -6.71
CA GLY A 152 7.05 9.33 -6.09
C GLY A 152 5.88 9.62 -7.03
N PHE A 153 6.17 9.89 -8.31
CA PHE A 153 5.15 10.09 -9.34
C PHE A 153 4.29 8.84 -9.55
N TYR A 154 4.91 7.66 -9.63
CA TYR A 154 4.20 6.38 -9.68
C TYR A 154 3.28 6.19 -8.49
N TYR A 155 3.77 6.44 -7.27
CA TYR A 155 2.99 6.26 -6.04
C TYR A 155 1.94 7.36 -5.80
N ALA A 156 1.99 8.49 -6.51
CA ALA A 156 0.88 9.46 -6.51
C ALA A 156 -0.42 8.84 -7.05
N GLY A 157 -0.30 7.74 -7.81
CA GLY A 157 -1.45 6.92 -8.21
C GLY A 157 -2.26 6.35 -7.04
N VAL A 158 -1.67 6.18 -5.85
CA VAL A 158 -2.39 5.59 -4.70
C VAL A 158 -3.53 6.49 -4.20
N PRO A 159 -3.30 7.73 -3.76
CA PRO A 159 -4.40 8.61 -3.36
C PRO A 159 -5.34 8.96 -4.53
N LEU A 160 -4.81 9.11 -5.75
CA LEU A 160 -5.64 9.38 -6.91
C LEU A 160 -6.58 8.22 -7.24
N GLY A 161 -6.11 6.98 -7.16
CA GLY A 161 -6.94 5.78 -7.36
C GLY A 161 -8.01 5.62 -6.29
N SER A 162 -7.66 5.89 -5.01
CA SER A 162 -8.64 5.90 -3.92
C SER A 162 -9.72 6.96 -4.14
N GLY A 163 -9.34 8.20 -4.48
CA GLY A 163 -10.28 9.25 -4.80
C GLY A 163 -11.16 8.93 -6.00
N LEU A 164 -10.57 8.31 -7.05
CA LEU A 164 -11.31 7.92 -8.25
C LEU A 164 -12.36 6.84 -7.95
N ALA A 165 -12.12 5.92 -7.00
CA ALA A 165 -13.14 4.95 -6.60
C ALA A 165 -14.38 5.62 -6.01
N TYR A 166 -14.20 6.62 -5.14
CA TYR A 166 -15.32 7.43 -4.62
C TYR A 166 -16.00 8.24 -5.73
N LEU A 167 -15.23 8.81 -6.67
CA LEU A 167 -15.80 9.55 -7.81
C LEU A 167 -16.64 8.63 -8.71
N VAL A 168 -16.17 7.42 -9.00
CA VAL A 168 -16.91 6.39 -9.76
C VAL A 168 -18.21 6.03 -9.04
N ALA A 169 -18.16 5.77 -7.74
CA ALA A 169 -19.33 5.44 -6.96
C ALA A 169 -20.34 6.59 -6.88
N ALA A 170 -19.87 7.85 -6.78
CA ALA A 170 -20.76 9.02 -6.75
C ALA A 170 -21.42 9.28 -8.09
N SER A 171 -20.67 9.15 -9.21
CA SER A 171 -21.12 9.60 -10.53
C SER A 171 -21.77 8.47 -11.35
N LEU A 172 -21.14 7.32 -11.40
CA LEU A 172 -21.60 6.18 -12.21
C LEU A 172 -22.48 5.23 -11.41
N GLY A 173 -22.21 5.07 -10.11
CA GLY A 173 -22.99 4.17 -9.26
C GLY A 173 -24.50 4.34 -9.36
N PRO A 174 -25.05 5.56 -9.22
CA PRO A 174 -26.49 5.82 -9.34
C PRO A 174 -27.07 5.55 -10.73
N VAL A 175 -26.24 5.64 -11.80
CA VAL A 175 -26.69 5.53 -13.19
C VAL A 175 -26.66 4.10 -13.69
N ILE A 176 -25.55 3.37 -13.43
CA ILE A 176 -25.34 2.04 -14.01
C ILE A 176 -25.27 0.91 -12.95
N GLY A 177 -25.28 1.28 -11.67
CA GLY A 177 -25.16 0.33 -10.55
C GLY A 177 -23.74 -0.20 -10.35
N TRP A 178 -23.48 -0.77 -9.16
CA TRP A 178 -22.16 -1.27 -8.77
C TRP A 178 -21.65 -2.39 -9.69
N ARG A 179 -22.53 -3.29 -10.15
CA ARG A 179 -22.14 -4.40 -11.03
C ARG A 179 -21.54 -3.92 -12.34
N ASN A 180 -22.19 -2.96 -13.00
CA ASN A 180 -21.71 -2.41 -14.27
C ASN A 180 -20.47 -1.54 -14.07
N CYS A 181 -20.26 -0.92 -12.89
CA CYS A 181 -19.01 -0.25 -12.56
C CYS A 181 -17.84 -1.25 -12.51
N PHE A 182 -18.01 -2.43 -11.89
CA PHE A 182 -17.00 -3.49 -11.88
C PHE A 182 -16.71 -4.01 -13.29
N LEU A 183 -17.74 -4.24 -14.11
CA LEU A 183 -17.57 -4.65 -15.52
C LEU A 183 -16.80 -3.60 -16.33
N LEU A 184 -17.15 -2.32 -16.17
CA LEU A 184 -16.51 -1.21 -16.88
C LEU A 184 -15.03 -1.07 -16.50
N ILE A 185 -14.71 -1.11 -15.21
CA ILE A 185 -13.34 -0.99 -14.72
C ILE A 185 -12.51 -2.21 -15.12
N GLY A 186 -13.08 -3.40 -15.04
CA GLY A 186 -12.43 -4.63 -15.53
C GLY A 186 -12.17 -4.56 -17.04
N ALA A 187 -13.13 -4.11 -17.85
CA ALA A 187 -12.94 -3.92 -19.30
C ALA A 187 -11.86 -2.91 -19.63
N LEU A 188 -11.83 -1.76 -18.93
CA LEU A 188 -10.76 -0.76 -19.05
C LEU A 188 -9.40 -1.37 -18.75
N GLY A 189 -9.30 -2.15 -17.68
CA GLY A 189 -8.06 -2.81 -17.31
C GLY A 189 -7.59 -3.83 -18.34
N LEU A 190 -8.49 -4.58 -18.99
CA LEU A 190 -8.13 -5.48 -20.07
C LEU A 190 -7.56 -4.73 -21.28
N ILE A 191 -8.11 -3.55 -21.62
CA ILE A 191 -7.55 -2.68 -22.69
C ILE A 191 -6.14 -2.25 -22.32
N LEU A 192 -5.93 -1.79 -21.08
CA LEU A 192 -4.60 -1.39 -20.60
C LEU A 192 -3.62 -2.57 -20.52
N ALA A 193 -4.09 -3.77 -20.21
CA ALA A 193 -3.28 -4.99 -20.24
C ALA A 193 -2.78 -5.31 -21.65
N VAL A 194 -3.65 -5.22 -22.66
CA VAL A 194 -3.25 -5.38 -24.07
C VAL A 194 -2.23 -4.33 -24.46
N TRP A 195 -2.44 -3.07 -24.08
CA TRP A 195 -1.47 -2.00 -24.35
C TRP A 195 -0.13 -2.27 -23.64
N MET A 196 -0.15 -2.68 -22.35
CA MET A 196 1.06 -3.05 -21.62
C MET A 196 1.84 -4.17 -22.29
N ALA A 197 1.17 -5.14 -22.89
CA ALA A 197 1.82 -6.25 -23.59
C ALA A 197 2.61 -5.80 -24.84
N THR A 198 2.33 -4.62 -25.41
CA THR A 198 3.02 -4.06 -26.58
C THR A 198 4.36 -3.40 -26.23
N PHE A 199 4.61 -3.10 -24.96
CA PHE A 199 5.88 -2.49 -24.55
C PHE A 199 7.05 -3.45 -24.72
N ARG A 200 8.18 -2.90 -25.17
CA ARG A 200 9.41 -3.67 -25.34
C ARG A 200 10.15 -3.84 -24.01
N GLU A 201 10.77 -5.01 -23.84
CA GLU A 201 11.70 -5.23 -22.74
C GLU A 201 12.96 -4.38 -22.96
N THR A 202 13.37 -3.65 -21.92
CA THR A 202 14.56 -2.77 -21.96
C THR A 202 15.79 -3.42 -21.37
N ARG A 203 15.63 -4.47 -20.57
CA ARG A 203 16.74 -5.20 -19.96
C ARG A 203 17.30 -6.20 -20.97
N PRO A 204 18.65 -6.30 -21.12
CA PRO A 204 19.25 -7.42 -21.81
C PRO A 204 18.88 -8.73 -21.12
N PRO A 205 18.82 -9.86 -21.84
CA PRO A 205 18.53 -11.16 -21.25
C PRO A 205 19.42 -11.39 -20.04
N SER A 206 18.82 -11.62 -18.88
CA SER A 206 19.58 -11.91 -17.65
C SER A 206 20.37 -13.22 -17.87
N PRO A 207 21.68 -13.30 -17.48
CA PRO A 207 22.41 -14.56 -17.46
C PRO A 207 21.73 -15.63 -16.61
N HIS A 208 20.79 -15.22 -15.76
CA HIS A 208 19.95 -16.08 -14.90
C HIS A 208 18.55 -16.33 -15.47
N ALA A 209 18.22 -15.79 -16.66
CA ALA A 209 17.00 -16.10 -17.39
C ALA A 209 17.01 -17.60 -17.71
N GLY A 210 16.32 -18.40 -16.93
CA GLY A 210 16.32 -19.88 -17.03
C GLY A 210 16.71 -20.61 -15.73
N GLN A 211 17.27 -19.93 -14.73
CA GLN A 211 17.55 -20.58 -13.44
C GLN A 211 16.32 -20.73 -12.55
N GLY A 212 15.14 -20.36 -13.05
CA GLY A 212 13.83 -20.66 -12.50
C GLY A 212 13.46 -19.80 -11.27
N ALA A 213 12.24 -19.29 -11.27
CA ALA A 213 11.63 -18.59 -10.13
C ALA A 213 11.81 -19.37 -8.80
N LEU A 214 11.82 -20.70 -8.86
CA LEU A 214 12.00 -21.56 -7.68
C LEU A 214 13.38 -21.39 -7.01
N LYS A 215 14.45 -21.19 -7.78
CA LYS A 215 15.80 -20.95 -7.22
C LYS A 215 15.88 -19.58 -6.57
N ALA A 216 15.26 -18.57 -7.16
CA ALA A 216 15.19 -17.22 -6.61
C ALA A 216 14.36 -17.21 -5.30
N VAL A 217 13.24 -17.92 -5.26
CA VAL A 217 12.43 -18.10 -4.04
C VAL A 217 13.23 -18.80 -2.95
N LYS A 218 13.92 -19.90 -3.28
CA LYS A 218 14.82 -20.59 -2.30
C LYS A 218 15.93 -19.68 -1.80
N GLY A 219 16.50 -18.84 -2.69
CA GLY A 219 17.51 -17.84 -2.32
C GLY A 219 16.96 -16.83 -1.31
N MET A 220 15.76 -16.27 -1.55
CA MET A 220 15.12 -15.34 -0.63
C MET A 220 14.78 -16.00 0.72
N LEU A 221 14.26 -17.22 0.72
CA LEU A 221 14.03 -17.97 1.96
C LEU A 221 15.33 -18.23 2.73
N GLY A 222 16.44 -18.42 2.02
CA GLY A 222 17.79 -18.52 2.60
C GLY A 222 18.26 -17.25 3.32
N LEU A 223 17.66 -16.10 3.06
CA LEU A 223 17.96 -14.82 3.74
C LEU A 223 17.18 -14.63 5.05
N LEU A 224 16.20 -15.49 5.37
CA LEU A 224 15.39 -15.36 6.59
C LEU A 224 16.22 -15.39 7.88
N PRO A 225 17.25 -16.24 8.05
CA PRO A 225 18.11 -16.20 9.23
C PRO A 225 18.83 -14.86 9.39
N GLU A 226 19.31 -14.28 8.27
CA GLU A 226 19.99 -12.99 8.29
C GLU A 226 19.03 -11.83 8.56
N LEU A 227 17.83 -11.86 7.98
CA LEU A 227 16.76 -10.92 8.31
C LEU A 227 16.40 -10.98 9.80
N ARG A 228 16.23 -12.20 10.36
CA ARG A 228 15.98 -12.38 11.81
C ARG A 228 17.12 -11.80 12.65
N ALA A 229 18.35 -11.99 12.23
CA ALA A 229 19.52 -11.42 12.91
C ALA A 229 19.50 -9.87 12.83
N ALA A 230 19.17 -9.29 11.66
CA ALA A 230 19.02 -7.86 11.48
C ALA A 230 17.94 -7.26 12.39
N LEU A 231 16.77 -7.88 12.46
CA LEU A 231 15.66 -7.45 13.34
C LEU A 231 16.02 -7.51 14.83
N LYS A 232 16.85 -8.50 15.23
CA LYS A 232 17.34 -8.59 16.63
C LYS A 232 18.40 -7.53 16.94
N ARG A 233 19.27 -7.21 15.99
CA ARG A 233 20.33 -6.17 16.14
C ARG A 233 19.77 -4.76 16.12
N SER A 234 18.72 -4.52 15.34
CA SER A 234 18.08 -3.21 15.23
C SER A 234 16.63 -3.24 15.72
N PRO A 235 16.40 -3.00 17.02
CA PRO A 235 15.05 -2.80 17.55
C PRO A 235 14.29 -1.67 16.85
N ALA A 236 14.98 -0.63 16.36
CA ALA A 236 14.35 0.45 15.59
C ALA A 236 13.77 -0.06 14.27
N LEU A 237 14.44 -0.98 13.58
CA LEU A 237 13.92 -1.62 12.37
C LEU A 237 12.64 -2.42 12.66
N LEU A 238 12.68 -3.30 13.67
CA LEU A 238 11.53 -4.12 14.08
C LEU A 238 10.34 -3.23 14.50
N LEU A 239 10.60 -2.24 15.35
CA LEU A 239 9.55 -1.35 15.87
C LEU A 239 8.98 -0.43 14.79
N THR A 240 9.74 -0.06 13.77
CA THR A 240 9.21 0.66 12.60
C THR A 240 8.22 -0.23 11.82
N ILE A 241 8.53 -1.51 11.64
CA ILE A 241 7.61 -2.46 11.00
C ILE A 241 6.35 -2.65 11.83
N LEU A 242 6.46 -2.89 13.13
CA LEU A 242 5.33 -3.07 14.04
C LEU A 242 4.49 -1.80 14.17
N GLY A 243 5.11 -0.63 14.18
CA GLY A 243 4.42 0.67 14.18
C GLY A 243 3.56 0.85 12.92
N GLY A 244 4.11 0.51 11.75
CA GLY A 244 3.34 0.52 10.50
C GLY A 244 2.14 -0.42 10.53
N ILE A 245 2.29 -1.63 11.04
CA ILE A 245 1.19 -2.58 11.26
C ILE A 245 0.14 -1.97 12.19
N GLY A 246 0.58 -1.35 13.31
CA GLY A 246 -0.31 -0.71 14.27
C GLY A 246 -1.18 0.39 13.64
N VAL A 247 -0.60 1.29 12.82
CA VAL A 247 -1.39 2.32 12.10
C VAL A 247 -2.45 1.67 11.21
N HIS A 248 -2.14 0.57 10.56
CA HIS A 248 -3.07 -0.09 9.64
C HIS A 248 -4.26 -0.77 10.33
N LEU A 249 -4.28 -0.88 11.67
CA LEU A 249 -5.47 -1.33 12.39
C LEU A 249 -6.64 -0.37 12.19
N SER A 250 -6.38 0.94 12.21
CA SER A 250 -7.42 1.95 11.92
C SER A 250 -7.79 2.00 10.43
N VAL A 251 -6.85 1.68 9.53
CA VAL A 251 -7.12 1.56 8.08
C VAL A 251 -8.07 0.40 7.77
N GLY A 252 -7.94 -0.71 8.52
CA GLY A 252 -8.89 -1.83 8.42
C GLY A 252 -10.29 -1.44 8.84
N ALA A 253 -10.44 -0.62 9.88
CA ALA A 253 -11.75 -0.07 10.27
C ALA A 253 -12.33 0.86 9.19
N ALA A 254 -11.50 1.66 8.52
CA ALA A 254 -11.92 2.56 7.45
C ALA A 254 -12.50 1.84 6.22
N GLN A 255 -12.30 0.52 6.07
CA GLN A 255 -12.98 -0.27 5.03
C GLN A 255 -14.50 -0.33 5.22
N PHE A 256 -14.99 0.02 6.41
CA PHE A 256 -16.41 0.12 6.74
C PHE A 256 -16.96 1.55 6.70
N ASP A 257 -16.16 2.56 6.34
CA ASP A 257 -16.57 3.97 6.35
C ASP A 257 -17.86 4.21 5.55
N THR A 258 -17.98 3.64 4.35
CA THR A 258 -19.17 3.83 3.50
C THR A 258 -20.43 3.18 4.08
N ILE A 259 -20.28 2.01 4.72
CA ILE A 259 -21.36 1.33 5.44
C ILE A 259 -21.75 2.15 6.66
N TRP A 260 -20.79 2.65 7.42
CA TRP A 260 -21.01 3.51 8.57
C TRP A 260 -21.78 4.78 8.18
N TRP A 261 -21.33 5.49 7.14
CA TRP A 261 -22.02 6.71 6.66
C TRP A 261 -23.46 6.45 6.25
N LYS A 262 -23.73 5.32 5.59
CA LYS A 262 -25.06 5.00 5.08
C LYS A 262 -25.96 4.34 6.13
N GLU A 263 -25.46 3.35 6.87
CA GLU A 263 -26.29 2.54 7.78
C GLU A 263 -26.49 3.18 9.15
N GLU A 264 -25.44 3.76 9.77
CA GLU A 264 -25.56 4.40 11.09
C GLU A 264 -25.83 5.89 11.00
N LEU A 265 -25.11 6.62 10.12
CA LEU A 265 -25.25 8.07 10.06
C LEU A 265 -26.39 8.54 9.13
N LYS A 266 -26.93 7.64 8.30
CA LYS A 266 -28.02 7.93 7.34
C LYS A 266 -27.68 9.06 6.36
N LEU A 267 -26.39 9.23 6.00
CA LEU A 267 -25.93 10.27 5.10
C LEU A 267 -26.21 9.92 3.64
N GLU A 268 -26.46 10.95 2.83
CA GLU A 268 -26.50 10.83 1.38
C GLU A 268 -25.08 10.64 0.84
N THR A 269 -24.81 9.50 0.19
CA THR A 269 -23.46 9.10 -0.20
C THR A 269 -22.91 9.87 -1.39
N GLY A 270 -23.76 10.31 -2.34
CA GLY A 270 -23.29 10.99 -3.56
C GLY A 270 -22.45 12.25 -3.30
N PRO A 271 -23.02 13.30 -2.65
CA PRO A 271 -22.26 14.52 -2.33
C PRO A 271 -21.10 14.27 -1.36
N LEU A 272 -21.24 13.31 -0.43
CA LEU A 272 -20.20 12.91 0.51
C LEU A 272 -18.99 12.33 -0.25
N PHE A 273 -19.22 11.38 -1.14
CA PHE A 273 -18.18 10.70 -1.90
C PHE A 273 -17.39 11.66 -2.79
N LEU A 274 -18.04 12.66 -3.39
CA LEU A 274 -17.35 13.71 -4.17
C LEU A 274 -16.37 14.51 -3.31
N LYS A 275 -16.76 14.89 -2.09
CA LYS A 275 -15.88 15.59 -1.15
C LYS A 275 -14.71 14.70 -0.71
N VAL A 276 -14.97 13.44 -0.41
CA VAL A 276 -13.93 12.46 -0.02
C VAL A 276 -12.97 12.20 -1.19
N ALA A 277 -13.47 12.10 -2.42
CA ALA A 277 -12.64 11.99 -3.61
C ALA A 277 -11.66 13.16 -3.75
N LEU A 278 -12.15 14.40 -3.54
CA LEU A 278 -11.33 15.60 -3.56
C LEU A 278 -10.30 15.62 -2.42
N MET A 279 -10.67 15.14 -1.22
CA MET A 279 -9.74 15.04 -0.10
C MET A 279 -8.61 14.04 -0.37
N TYR A 280 -8.89 12.90 -0.99
CA TYR A 280 -7.83 11.98 -1.43
C TYR A 280 -6.90 12.62 -2.45
N ALA A 281 -7.45 13.33 -3.44
CA ALA A 281 -6.66 14.00 -4.49
C ALA A 281 -5.81 15.18 -3.96
N THR A 282 -6.24 15.83 -2.89
CA THR A 282 -5.53 17.00 -2.31
C THR A 282 -4.75 16.61 -1.05
N VAL A 283 -5.45 16.23 0.01
CA VAL A 283 -4.86 15.92 1.32
C VAL A 283 -3.99 14.65 1.27
N GLY A 284 -4.43 13.63 0.51
CA GLY A 284 -3.67 12.39 0.35
C GLY A 284 -2.35 12.62 -0.40
N VAL A 285 -2.38 13.38 -1.51
CA VAL A 285 -1.17 13.74 -2.25
C VAL A 285 -0.25 14.63 -1.41
N ALA A 286 -0.82 15.64 -0.74
CA ALA A 286 -0.05 16.50 0.18
C ALA A 286 0.60 15.69 1.32
N GLY A 287 -0.12 14.72 1.90
CA GLY A 287 0.40 13.85 2.95
C GLY A 287 1.63 13.07 2.49
N ASN A 288 1.59 12.47 1.30
CA ASN A 288 2.74 11.73 0.74
C ASN A 288 3.97 12.64 0.56
N ILE A 289 3.78 13.85 0.01
CA ILE A 289 4.89 14.78 -0.26
C ILE A 289 5.44 15.35 1.06
N LEU A 290 4.55 15.85 1.91
CA LEU A 290 4.95 16.50 3.16
C LEU A 290 5.52 15.51 4.17
N GLY A 291 4.96 14.29 4.26
CA GLY A 291 5.45 13.25 5.17
C GLY A 291 6.91 12.88 4.91
N GLY A 292 7.30 12.75 3.65
CA GLY A 292 8.69 12.51 3.27
C GLY A 292 9.59 13.71 3.55
N ALA A 293 9.23 14.89 3.03
CA ALA A 293 10.02 16.11 3.14
C ALA A 293 10.22 16.57 4.59
N LEU A 294 9.15 16.58 5.38
CA LEU A 294 9.20 16.94 6.80
C LEU A 294 9.96 15.89 7.63
N GLY A 295 9.89 14.61 7.27
CA GLY A 295 10.67 13.56 7.90
C GLY A 295 12.17 13.75 7.71
N ASP A 296 12.60 14.10 6.49
CA ASP A 296 14.00 14.42 6.18
C ASP A 296 14.48 15.68 6.89
N TRP A 297 13.65 16.72 6.89
CA TRP A 297 13.93 17.96 7.62
C TRP A 297 14.08 17.70 9.13
N TRP A 298 13.17 16.89 9.72
CA TRP A 298 13.24 16.53 11.14
C TRP A 298 14.54 15.81 11.48
N LEU A 299 14.89 14.79 10.70
CA LEU A 299 16.13 14.05 10.90
C LEU A 299 17.36 14.95 10.83
N LYS A 300 17.43 15.85 9.83
CA LYS A 300 18.54 16.80 9.68
C LYS A 300 18.65 17.78 10.85
N LYS A 301 17.50 18.26 11.36
CA LYS A 301 17.47 19.29 12.42
C LYS A 301 17.73 18.71 13.80
N THR A 302 17.26 17.50 14.11
CA THR A 302 17.24 16.94 15.46
C THR A 302 18.17 15.74 15.66
N GLY A 303 18.63 15.11 14.59
CA GLY A 303 19.35 13.84 14.64
C GLY A 303 18.49 12.63 15.04
N GLN A 304 17.21 12.84 15.37
CA GLN A 304 16.26 11.76 15.70
C GLN A 304 15.68 11.14 14.42
N GLY A 305 15.37 9.85 14.47
CA GLY A 305 14.79 9.15 13.32
C GLY A 305 13.49 9.77 12.80
N ARG A 306 13.23 9.63 11.51
CA ARG A 306 12.00 10.12 10.82
C ARG A 306 10.71 9.64 11.49
N SER A 307 10.76 8.50 12.14
CA SER A 307 9.64 7.94 12.91
C SER A 307 9.12 8.86 14.01
N MET A 308 9.93 9.83 14.52
CA MET A 308 9.46 10.82 15.49
C MET A 308 8.42 11.77 14.89
N LEU A 309 8.57 12.16 13.62
CA LEU A 309 7.54 12.95 12.94
C LEU A 309 6.23 12.17 12.85
N ILE A 310 6.30 10.85 12.57
CA ILE A 310 5.10 10.00 12.55
C ILE A 310 4.43 10.01 13.92
N VAL A 311 5.19 9.91 15.02
CA VAL A 311 4.65 10.02 16.40
C VAL A 311 3.91 11.34 16.61
N ILE A 312 4.53 12.45 16.20
CA ILE A 312 3.93 13.79 16.35
C ILE A 312 2.61 13.87 15.58
N ILE A 313 2.59 13.39 14.33
CA ILE A 313 1.38 13.39 13.51
C ILE A 313 0.30 12.52 14.14
N LEU A 314 0.63 11.29 14.58
CA LEU A 314 -0.33 10.39 15.21
C LEU A 314 -0.94 10.98 16.48
N ILE A 315 -0.13 11.55 17.37
CA ILE A 315 -0.61 12.16 18.62
C ILE A 315 -1.46 13.41 18.33
N ALA A 316 -0.99 14.29 17.43
CA ALA A 316 -1.70 15.52 17.09
C ALA A 316 -3.07 15.24 16.46
N MET A 317 -3.18 14.17 15.66
CA MET A 317 -4.41 13.82 14.95
C MET A 317 -5.30 12.83 15.71
N ALA A 318 -4.79 12.15 16.73
CA ALA A 318 -5.57 11.20 17.52
C ALA A 318 -6.89 11.78 18.06
N PRO A 319 -6.95 12.97 18.65
CA PRO A 319 -8.23 13.53 19.11
C PRO A 319 -9.26 13.65 17.99
N LEU A 320 -8.83 14.09 16.79
CA LEU A 320 -9.72 14.20 15.63
C LEU A 320 -10.23 12.83 15.18
N GLN A 321 -9.40 11.77 15.27
CA GLN A 321 -9.79 10.41 14.90
C GLN A 321 -10.87 9.81 15.81
N PHE A 322 -11.01 10.29 17.05
CA PHE A 322 -12.11 9.92 17.94
C PHE A 322 -13.29 10.87 17.78
N LEU A 323 -13.05 12.17 17.81
CA LEU A 323 -14.11 13.18 17.88
C LEU A 323 -15.03 13.16 16.66
N TYR A 324 -14.51 13.00 15.44
CA TYR A 324 -15.35 13.04 14.24
C TYR A 324 -16.35 11.88 14.16
N ARG A 325 -16.12 10.79 14.89
CA ARG A 325 -17.03 9.65 14.97
C ARG A 325 -18.13 9.85 16.03
N LEU A 326 -17.95 10.82 16.94
CA LEU A 326 -18.82 11.07 18.07
C LEU A 326 -19.59 12.38 17.95
N THR A 327 -19.24 13.24 17.00
CA THR A 327 -19.85 14.57 16.80
C THR A 327 -20.78 14.60 15.59
N ASP A 328 -21.50 15.72 15.44
CA ASP A 328 -22.40 15.94 14.31
C ASP A 328 -21.64 15.89 12.97
N HIS A 329 -22.28 15.29 11.96
CA HIS A 329 -21.65 14.90 10.70
C HIS A 329 -21.61 16.01 9.64
N ASP A 330 -22.24 17.18 9.92
CA ASP A 330 -22.21 18.37 9.06
C ASP A 330 -21.13 19.37 9.44
N GLY A 331 -20.50 19.16 10.61
CA GLY A 331 -19.55 20.07 11.21
C GLY A 331 -18.13 19.96 10.66
N LEU A 332 -17.33 21.00 10.92
CA LEU A 332 -15.90 21.06 10.56
C LEU A 332 -15.11 19.88 11.12
N ILE A 333 -15.42 19.42 12.34
CA ILE A 333 -14.73 18.30 13.02
C ILE A 333 -14.85 17.01 12.21
N PHE A 334 -16.02 16.73 11.62
CA PHE A 334 -16.21 15.55 10.77
C PHE A 334 -15.26 15.54 9.57
N TRP A 335 -15.18 16.67 8.85
CA TRP A 335 -14.30 16.77 7.68
C TRP A 335 -12.81 16.78 8.05
N LEU A 336 -12.45 17.46 9.14
CA LEU A 336 -11.07 17.42 9.65
C LEU A 336 -10.68 16.01 10.11
N GLY A 337 -11.62 15.25 10.68
CA GLY A 337 -11.39 13.86 11.07
C GLY A 337 -11.07 12.97 9.88
N ILE A 338 -11.91 12.99 8.83
CA ILE A 338 -11.66 12.25 7.59
C ILE A 338 -10.33 12.67 6.97
N GLY A 339 -10.08 13.98 6.83
CA GLY A 339 -8.85 14.50 6.27
C GLY A 339 -7.60 14.12 7.06
N SER A 340 -7.68 14.12 8.39
CA SER A 340 -6.58 13.71 9.25
C SER A 340 -6.22 12.24 9.09
N GLY A 341 -7.21 11.35 8.89
CA GLY A 341 -6.99 9.94 8.61
C GLY A 341 -6.26 9.72 7.28
N ILE A 342 -6.72 10.40 6.22
CA ILE A 342 -6.09 10.36 4.89
C ILE A 342 -4.66 10.90 4.97
N PHE A 343 -4.45 12.03 5.64
CA PHE A 343 -3.13 12.66 5.77
C PHE A 343 -2.14 11.80 6.54
N GLN A 344 -2.52 11.31 7.74
CA GLN A 344 -1.60 10.54 8.59
C GLN A 344 -1.14 9.23 7.94
N LEU A 345 -2.06 8.54 7.23
CA LEU A 345 -1.71 7.32 6.49
C LEU A 345 -0.71 7.62 5.38
N ALA A 346 -0.99 8.64 4.56
CA ALA A 346 -0.12 9.03 3.46
C ALA A 346 1.25 9.50 3.93
N ALA A 347 1.30 10.31 5.01
CA ALA A 347 2.54 10.86 5.57
C ALA A 347 3.44 9.82 6.24
N MET A 348 2.87 8.72 6.74
CA MET A 348 3.63 7.67 7.41
C MET A 348 4.60 6.94 6.46
N TYR A 349 4.17 6.65 5.23
CA TYR A 349 4.91 5.76 4.34
C TYR A 349 6.32 6.24 4.03
N GLY A 350 6.50 7.53 3.70
CA GLY A 350 7.81 8.09 3.37
C GLY A 350 8.83 7.89 4.50
N GLY A 351 8.46 8.25 5.74
CA GLY A 351 9.31 8.10 6.91
C GLY A 351 9.60 6.64 7.28
N ALA A 352 8.59 5.77 7.19
CA ALA A 352 8.74 4.35 7.52
C ALA A 352 9.64 3.63 6.50
N TYR A 353 9.40 3.80 5.20
CA TYR A 353 10.24 3.17 4.15
C TYR A 353 11.70 3.62 4.22
N SER A 354 11.95 4.93 4.36
CA SER A 354 13.31 5.45 4.49
C SER A 354 14.02 4.88 5.71
N THR A 355 13.33 4.80 6.86
CA THR A 355 13.89 4.22 8.09
C THR A 355 14.25 2.75 7.90
N ILE A 356 13.37 1.95 7.28
CA ILE A 356 13.63 0.53 7.01
C ILE A 356 14.82 0.37 6.07
N GLN A 357 14.90 1.17 5.00
CA GLN A 357 16.00 1.10 4.03
C GLN A 357 17.35 1.48 4.63
N GLU A 358 17.39 2.42 5.58
CA GLU A 358 18.61 2.84 6.26
C GLU A 358 19.07 1.88 7.36
N LEU A 359 18.16 1.18 8.02
CA LEU A 359 18.45 0.27 9.14
C LEU A 359 18.61 -1.20 8.74
N ALA A 360 18.21 -1.56 7.52
CA ALA A 360 18.39 -2.92 7.04
C ALA A 360 19.74 -3.10 6.34
N PRO A 361 20.52 -4.15 6.68
CA PRO A 361 21.74 -4.50 5.97
C PRO A 361 21.47 -4.62 4.45
N SER A 362 22.45 -4.19 3.64
CA SER A 362 22.35 -4.14 2.18
C SER A 362 21.81 -5.44 1.57
N LYS A 363 22.27 -6.58 2.09
CA LYS A 363 21.90 -7.94 1.63
C LYS A 363 20.44 -8.31 1.88
N VAL A 364 19.80 -7.82 2.95
CA VAL A 364 18.41 -8.14 3.33
C VAL A 364 17.46 -6.94 3.25
N ARG A 365 17.91 -5.80 2.72
CA ARG A 365 17.13 -4.56 2.63
C ARG A 365 15.80 -4.73 1.90
N ALA A 366 15.83 -5.36 0.72
CA ALA A 366 14.64 -5.65 -0.06
C ALA A 366 13.68 -6.58 0.70
N THR A 367 14.22 -7.59 1.40
CA THR A 367 13.42 -8.55 2.19
C THR A 367 12.78 -7.87 3.41
N ALA A 368 13.48 -6.90 4.05
CA ALA A 368 12.92 -6.12 5.16
C ALA A 368 11.76 -5.22 4.70
N VAL A 369 11.89 -4.55 3.53
CA VAL A 369 10.80 -3.78 2.92
C VAL A 369 9.62 -4.70 2.57
N ALA A 370 9.90 -5.86 2.01
CA ALA A 370 8.86 -6.84 1.67
C ALA A 370 8.12 -7.34 2.93
N LEU A 371 8.84 -7.59 4.04
CA LEU A 371 8.23 -7.94 5.32
C LEU A 371 7.32 -6.82 5.85
N PHE A 372 7.75 -5.56 5.72
CA PHE A 372 6.91 -4.41 6.08
C PHE A 372 5.63 -4.37 5.26
N ILE A 373 5.73 -4.46 3.93
CA ILE A 373 4.56 -4.45 3.02
C ILE A 373 3.62 -5.61 3.34
N MET A 374 4.16 -6.82 3.55
CA MET A 374 3.37 -7.98 3.95
C MET A 374 2.68 -7.76 5.30
N GLY A 375 3.42 -7.26 6.30
CA GLY A 375 2.89 -7.00 7.64
C GLY A 375 1.74 -5.98 7.64
N VAL A 376 1.91 -4.84 6.97
CA VAL A 376 0.87 -3.80 6.92
C VAL A 376 -0.36 -4.23 6.13
N ASN A 377 -0.18 -5.01 5.04
CA ASN A 377 -1.32 -5.47 4.25
C ASN A 377 -2.02 -6.67 4.87
N VAL A 378 -1.29 -7.73 5.28
CA VAL A 378 -1.94 -8.95 5.78
C VAL A 378 -2.42 -8.76 7.22
N VAL A 379 -1.54 -8.33 8.12
CA VAL A 379 -1.87 -8.20 9.54
C VAL A 379 -2.58 -6.87 9.80
N GLY A 380 -1.96 -5.76 9.38
CA GLY A 380 -2.48 -4.42 9.62
C GLY A 380 -3.85 -4.20 8.97
N LEU A 381 -3.98 -4.41 7.68
CA LEU A 381 -5.23 -4.22 6.94
C LEU A 381 -6.11 -5.48 6.98
N GLY A 382 -5.59 -6.61 6.50
CA GLY A 382 -6.39 -7.82 6.25
C GLY A 382 -7.03 -8.40 7.49
N VAL A 383 -6.23 -8.67 8.53
CA VAL A 383 -6.73 -9.24 9.79
C VAL A 383 -7.62 -8.23 10.51
N SER A 384 -7.24 -6.95 10.58
CA SER A 384 -8.03 -5.95 11.30
C SER A 384 -9.40 -5.70 10.65
N THR A 385 -9.48 -5.63 9.30
CA THR A 385 -10.76 -5.51 8.60
C THR A 385 -11.64 -6.71 8.86
N THR A 386 -11.06 -7.91 8.82
CA THR A 386 -11.81 -9.16 9.08
C THR A 386 -12.33 -9.20 10.51
N ILE A 387 -11.48 -8.91 11.50
CA ILE A 387 -11.89 -8.84 12.91
C ILE A 387 -12.94 -7.73 13.10
N GLY A 388 -12.74 -6.57 12.47
CA GLY A 388 -13.68 -5.44 12.53
C GLY A 388 -15.09 -5.84 12.09
N GLY A 389 -15.21 -6.59 10.98
CA GLY A 389 -16.52 -7.07 10.50
C GLY A 389 -17.23 -7.99 11.51
N PHE A 390 -16.50 -8.97 12.07
CA PHE A 390 -17.06 -9.85 13.11
C PHE A 390 -17.36 -9.09 14.42
N MET A 391 -16.58 -8.07 14.77
CA MET A 391 -16.89 -7.21 15.93
C MET A 391 -18.19 -6.44 15.74
N ILE A 392 -18.43 -5.90 14.53
CA ILE A 392 -19.70 -5.22 14.23
C ILE A 392 -20.88 -6.19 14.43
N ASP A 393 -20.80 -7.40 13.88
CA ASP A 393 -21.85 -8.41 14.03
C ASP A 393 -22.05 -8.80 15.51
N ALA A 394 -20.98 -8.94 16.29
CA ALA A 394 -21.05 -9.25 17.72
C ALA A 394 -21.64 -8.10 18.54
N PHE A 395 -21.27 -6.84 18.26
CA PHE A 395 -21.83 -5.67 18.94
C PHE A 395 -23.32 -5.48 18.61
N ALA A 396 -23.70 -5.70 17.35
CA ALA A 396 -25.11 -5.68 16.95
C ALA A 396 -25.91 -6.78 17.66
N ALA A 397 -25.40 -8.01 17.76
CA ALA A 397 -26.02 -9.10 18.49
C ALA A 397 -26.14 -8.82 20.02
N ALA A 398 -25.20 -8.03 20.56
CA ALA A 398 -25.23 -7.56 21.95
C ALA A 398 -26.18 -6.36 22.18
N GLY A 399 -26.92 -5.92 21.17
CA GLY A 399 -27.88 -4.82 21.26
C GLY A 399 -27.24 -3.43 21.35
N ARG A 400 -26.04 -3.23 20.82
CA ARG A 400 -25.40 -1.90 20.78
C ARG A 400 -26.08 -1.03 19.72
N ASP A 401 -26.35 0.23 20.06
CA ASP A 401 -27.04 1.18 19.17
C ASP A 401 -26.19 1.57 17.93
N ARG A 402 -24.85 1.63 18.09
CA ARG A 402 -23.91 2.06 17.07
C ARG A 402 -22.74 1.07 16.93
N PRO A 403 -23.01 -0.17 16.48
CA PRO A 403 -22.01 -1.23 16.44
C PRO A 403 -20.80 -0.92 15.53
N ILE A 404 -21.01 -0.19 14.42
CA ILE A 404 -19.90 0.18 13.50
C ILE A 404 -19.05 1.28 14.14
N THR A 405 -19.67 2.30 14.72
CA THR A 405 -18.95 3.36 15.46
C THR A 405 -18.13 2.76 16.61
N ASP A 406 -18.70 1.86 17.41
CA ASP A 406 -18.01 1.19 18.52
C ASP A 406 -16.77 0.41 18.02
N MET A 407 -16.91 -0.37 16.94
CA MET A 407 -15.78 -1.07 16.32
C MET A 407 -14.71 -0.10 15.86
N MET A 408 -15.07 0.99 15.18
CA MET A 408 -14.11 1.99 14.69
C MET A 408 -13.35 2.66 15.83
N LEU A 409 -14.02 2.96 16.95
CA LEU A 409 -13.38 3.53 18.14
C LEU A 409 -12.37 2.55 18.77
N VAL A 410 -12.75 1.26 18.89
CA VAL A 410 -11.84 0.21 19.39
C VAL A 410 -10.61 0.06 18.50
N MET A 411 -10.80 -0.01 17.17
CA MET A 411 -9.69 -0.16 16.24
C MET A 411 -8.79 1.09 16.20
N THR A 412 -9.38 2.27 16.33
CA THR A 412 -8.62 3.53 16.47
C THR A 412 -7.80 3.53 17.76
N ALA A 413 -8.37 3.11 18.88
CA ALA A 413 -7.64 2.98 20.14
C ALA A 413 -6.51 1.95 20.03
N ALA A 414 -6.78 0.78 19.42
CA ALA A 414 -5.77 -0.26 19.18
C ALA A 414 -4.62 0.26 18.29
N SER A 415 -4.92 1.11 17.29
CA SER A 415 -3.89 1.67 16.41
C SER A 415 -2.88 2.58 17.13
N LEU A 416 -3.23 3.12 18.30
CA LEU A 416 -2.31 3.93 19.11
C LEU A 416 -1.10 3.14 19.63
N ILE A 417 -1.10 1.81 19.55
CA ILE A 417 0.10 0.98 19.80
C ILE A 417 1.26 1.36 18.88
N ALA A 418 0.97 1.97 17.73
CA ALA A 418 1.97 2.51 16.82
C ALA A 418 2.79 3.64 17.44
N VAL A 419 2.22 4.45 18.35
CA VAL A 419 2.87 5.59 18.97
C VAL A 419 4.11 5.18 19.77
N PRO A 420 4.03 4.29 20.79
CA PRO A 420 5.22 3.85 21.50
C PRO A 420 6.21 3.10 20.59
N ALA A 421 5.73 2.32 19.62
CA ALA A 421 6.60 1.62 18.68
C ALA A 421 7.45 2.59 17.85
N PHE A 422 6.85 3.59 17.20
CA PHE A 422 7.57 4.60 16.43
C PHE A 422 8.41 5.52 17.33
N TYR A 423 7.97 5.83 18.55
CA TYR A 423 8.74 6.64 19.50
C TYR A 423 10.06 5.97 19.85
N VAL A 424 10.02 4.70 20.25
CA VAL A 424 11.23 3.94 20.58
C VAL A 424 12.11 3.75 19.34
N ALA A 425 11.50 3.47 18.18
CA ALA A 425 12.22 3.39 16.91
C ALA A 425 13.00 4.67 16.60
N ALA A 426 12.35 5.84 16.76
CA ALA A 426 12.98 7.14 16.52
C ALA A 426 14.14 7.43 17.46
N ARG A 427 14.00 7.09 18.75
CA ARG A 427 15.04 7.30 19.76
C ARG A 427 16.26 6.40 19.57
N ARG A 428 16.05 5.20 19.07
CA ARG A 428 17.11 4.21 18.83
C ARG A 428 17.76 4.33 17.45
N PHE A 429 17.15 5.08 16.52
CA PHE A 429 17.54 5.16 15.12
C PHE A 429 19.04 5.39 14.90
N SER A 430 19.62 6.44 15.53
CA SER A 430 21.04 6.80 15.33
C SER A 430 21.97 5.71 15.86
N GLY A 431 21.70 5.16 17.04
CA GLY A 431 22.50 4.07 17.61
C GLY A 431 22.46 2.79 16.78
N ASP A 432 21.26 2.39 16.33
CA ASP A 432 21.09 1.19 15.51
C ASP A 432 21.74 1.36 14.13
N ARG A 433 21.67 2.56 13.53
CA ARG A 433 22.35 2.90 12.26
C ARG A 433 23.86 2.82 12.38
N ASP A 434 24.43 3.38 13.46
CA ASP A 434 25.87 3.36 13.71
C ASP A 434 26.36 1.92 13.99
N ALA A 435 25.55 1.11 14.69
CA ALA A 435 25.83 -0.31 14.89
C ALA A 435 25.81 -1.09 13.56
N LEU A 436 24.87 -0.78 12.66
CA LEU A 436 24.82 -1.38 11.32
C LEU A 436 26.06 -1.02 10.50
N TRP A 437 26.49 0.23 10.50
CA TRP A 437 27.70 0.66 9.77
C TRP A 437 28.97 -0.02 10.28
N ARG A 438 29.12 -0.20 11.60
CA ARG A 438 30.24 -0.96 12.19
C ARG A 438 30.20 -2.43 11.73
N TYR A 439 29.02 -3.04 11.75
CA TYR A 439 28.83 -4.41 11.28
C TYR A 439 29.20 -4.59 9.80
N GLU A 440 28.73 -3.69 8.90
CA GLU A 440 29.02 -3.78 7.46
C GLU A 440 30.51 -3.53 7.15
N ARG A 441 31.25 -2.82 8.02
CA ARG A 441 32.71 -2.62 7.92
C ARG A 441 33.52 -3.75 8.58
N GLY A 442 32.88 -4.74 9.18
CA GLY A 442 33.56 -5.80 9.91
C GLY A 442 34.19 -5.37 11.24
N GLU A 443 33.82 -4.21 11.77
CA GLU A 443 34.34 -3.63 13.04
C GLU A 443 33.57 -4.11 14.29
N GLY A 444 32.65 -5.04 14.15
CA GLY A 444 31.78 -5.54 15.22
C GLY A 444 31.57 -7.03 15.10
N ALA A 445 32.43 -7.81 15.74
CA ALA A 445 32.22 -9.19 16.09
C ALA A 445 31.83 -9.30 17.56
#